data_b39751de3f664cca6492924ce53c2e01
#
_entry.id   b39751de3f664cca6492924ce53c2e01
#
_cell.length_a   1.000
_cell.length_b   1.000
_cell.length_c   1.000
_cell.angle_alpha   90.00
_cell.angle_beta   90.00
_cell.angle_gamma   90.00
#
_symmetry.space_group_name_H-M   'P 1'
#
loop_
_entity.id
_entity.type
_entity.pdbx_description
1 polymer ?
#
loop_
_entity_poly.entity_id
_entity_poly.type
_entity_poly.pdbx_seq_one_letter_code
_entity_poly.pdbx_strand_id
1 'polypeptide(L)'
;MEDNMRYRSVGRSGLKISEIALGSWMTDLRGTDKEEIARDVVRLAFDSGVNFFDCADAYSGGAAERFLGNVLKEYPRKELVIASKVFYPTGKGPNGRGLSRKHIFESIDTTLENMQLDYLDMYFCHRFDTTTPMEETLRALSDLVTQGKILYYGVSEEWGSARI
;
A
#
# COMPACT_ATOMS: atom_id res chain seq x y z
N MET A 1 22.21 21.59 -1.18
CA MET A 1 22.49 20.32 -1.90
C MET A 1 21.34 20.17 -2.88
N GLU A 2 21.63 20.13 -4.18
CA GLU A 2 20.55 19.84 -5.16
C GLU A 2 19.99 18.47 -4.84
N ASP A 3 18.69 18.41 -4.56
CA ASP A 3 17.96 17.16 -4.34
C ASP A 3 17.99 16.35 -5.63
N ASN A 4 18.87 15.37 -5.68
CA ASN A 4 19.11 14.57 -6.87
C ASN A 4 18.32 13.27 -6.81
N MET A 5 17.06 13.29 -6.24
CA MET A 5 16.19 12.15 -6.25
C MET A 5 15.85 11.80 -7.70
N ARG A 6 16.14 10.58 -8.09
CA ARG A 6 15.78 10.07 -9.41
C ARG A 6 14.42 9.39 -9.37
N TYR A 7 13.68 9.55 -10.46
CA TYR A 7 12.37 8.94 -10.63
C TYR A 7 12.37 8.00 -11.83
N ARG A 8 11.60 6.92 -11.72
CA ARG A 8 11.44 5.94 -12.78
C ARG A 8 9.97 5.58 -12.97
N SER A 9 9.62 5.16 -14.18
CA SER A 9 8.29 4.63 -14.44
C SER A 9 8.13 3.25 -13.82
N VAL A 10 6.93 2.98 -13.32
CA VAL A 10 6.53 1.65 -12.81
C VAL A 10 6.26 0.74 -14.02
N GLY A 11 7.24 -0.08 -14.36
CA GLY A 11 7.18 -0.93 -15.54
C GLY A 11 6.94 -0.11 -16.81
N ARG A 12 5.87 -0.46 -17.54
CA ARG A 12 5.44 0.25 -18.76
C ARG A 12 4.30 1.25 -18.52
N SER A 13 3.95 1.49 -17.27
CA SER A 13 2.92 2.48 -16.94
C SER A 13 3.47 3.91 -16.99
N GLY A 14 2.57 4.89 -17.04
CA GLY A 14 2.94 6.32 -16.95
C GLY A 14 3.25 6.79 -15.52
N LEU A 15 2.99 5.98 -14.50
CA LEU A 15 3.23 6.34 -13.11
C LEU A 15 4.73 6.43 -12.82
N LYS A 16 5.16 7.53 -12.21
CA LYS A 16 6.56 7.73 -11.81
C LYS A 16 6.69 7.71 -10.30
N ILE A 17 7.66 6.92 -9.84
CA ILE A 17 8.03 6.82 -8.42
C ILE A 17 9.50 7.16 -8.24
N SER A 18 9.85 7.65 -7.04
CA SER A 18 11.24 7.80 -6.62
C SER A 18 11.94 6.44 -6.60
N GLU A 19 13.24 6.40 -6.92
CA GLU A 19 14.02 5.14 -6.91
C GLU A 19 14.17 4.56 -5.49
N ILE A 20 13.92 5.37 -4.46
CA ILE A 20 13.84 4.97 -3.06
C ILE A 20 12.40 5.13 -2.61
N ALA A 21 11.87 4.14 -1.89
CA ALA A 21 10.56 4.17 -1.27
C ALA A 21 10.70 4.10 0.26
N LEU A 22 9.75 4.68 0.98
CA LEU A 22 9.65 4.50 2.42
C LEU A 22 8.60 3.43 2.75
N GLY A 23 9.05 2.31 3.34
CA GLY A 23 8.17 1.24 3.83
C GLY A 23 7.85 1.40 5.31
N SER A 24 6.65 1.00 5.70
CA SER A 24 6.14 1.14 7.08
C SER A 24 6.14 -0.16 7.90
N TRP A 25 6.69 -1.26 7.36
CA TRP A 25 6.66 -2.56 8.05
C TRP A 25 7.39 -2.56 9.40
N MET A 26 8.53 -1.87 9.49
CA MET A 26 9.34 -1.79 10.70
C MET A 26 8.88 -0.71 11.69
N THR A 27 7.77 -0.02 11.40
CA THR A 27 7.26 1.06 12.25
C THR A 27 6.64 0.48 13.51
N ASP A 28 7.41 0.42 14.58
CA ASP A 28 6.91 0.09 15.93
C ASP A 28 6.38 1.37 16.58
N LEU A 29 5.06 1.52 16.54
CA LEU A 29 4.35 2.70 17.09
C LEU A 29 4.04 2.57 18.59
N ARG A 30 4.59 1.57 19.28
CA ARG A 30 4.37 1.41 20.73
C ARG A 30 5.29 2.34 21.52
N GLY A 31 4.75 3.43 22.00
CA GLY A 31 5.42 4.46 22.79
C GLY A 31 5.41 5.82 22.09
N THR A 32 5.19 6.89 22.87
CA THR A 32 5.03 8.26 22.36
C THR A 32 6.24 8.78 21.58
N ASP A 33 7.44 8.46 22.04
CA ASP A 33 8.69 8.92 21.42
C ASP A 33 8.92 8.29 20.04
N LYS A 34 8.40 7.07 19.82
CA LYS A 34 8.55 6.36 18.55
C LYS A 34 7.66 6.89 17.45
N GLU A 35 6.47 7.37 17.79
CA GLU A 35 5.57 7.98 16.82
C GLU A 35 6.15 9.30 16.29
N GLU A 36 6.75 10.12 17.16
CA GLU A 36 7.42 11.36 16.77
C GLU A 36 8.61 11.09 15.85
N ILE A 37 9.47 10.13 16.21
CA ILE A 37 10.59 9.70 15.35
C ILE A 37 10.09 9.20 13.99
N ALA A 38 9.03 8.37 13.97
CA ALA A 38 8.48 7.86 12.73
C ALA A 38 7.91 8.99 11.85
N ARG A 39 7.29 10.01 12.45
CA ARG A 39 6.81 11.21 11.76
C ARG A 39 7.96 12.01 11.14
N ASP A 40 9.05 12.19 11.88
CA ASP A 40 10.25 12.89 11.38
C ASP A 40 10.92 12.11 10.24
N VAL A 41 10.91 10.76 10.27
CA VAL A 41 11.39 9.93 9.16
C VAL A 41 10.54 10.13 7.90
N VAL A 42 9.21 10.16 8.02
CA VAL A 42 8.32 10.42 6.87
C VAL A 42 8.58 11.83 6.30
N ARG A 43 8.72 12.83 7.17
CA ARG A 43 9.02 14.21 6.76
C ARG A 43 10.36 14.28 6.02
N LEU A 44 11.41 13.73 6.61
CA LEU A 44 12.74 13.70 5.97
C LEU A 44 12.70 13.00 4.61
N ALA A 45 11.97 11.88 4.49
CA ALA A 45 11.82 11.17 3.23
C ALA A 45 11.16 12.06 2.17
N PHE A 46 10.02 12.69 2.51
CA PHE A 46 9.31 13.58 1.59
C PHE A 46 10.18 14.78 1.18
N ASP A 47 10.81 15.44 2.14
CA ASP A 47 11.70 16.61 1.91
C ASP A 47 12.94 16.23 1.07
N SER A 48 13.34 14.95 1.09
CA SER A 48 14.42 14.40 0.25
C SER A 48 13.92 13.92 -1.14
N GLY A 49 12.67 14.19 -1.51
CA GLY A 49 12.09 13.85 -2.81
C GLY A 49 11.51 12.44 -2.91
N VAL A 50 11.40 11.69 -1.82
CA VAL A 50 10.67 10.41 -1.82
C VAL A 50 9.19 10.71 -2.02
N ASN A 51 8.60 10.15 -3.10
CA ASN A 51 7.17 10.24 -3.34
C ASN A 51 6.43 8.92 -3.13
N PHE A 52 7.14 7.81 -2.94
CA PHE A 52 6.55 6.48 -2.84
C PHE A 52 6.58 5.96 -1.40
N PHE A 53 5.38 5.75 -0.83
CA PHE A 53 5.17 5.29 0.54
C PHE A 53 4.40 3.97 0.53
N ASP A 54 4.98 2.94 1.16
CA ASP A 54 4.47 1.56 1.12
C ASP A 54 4.01 1.09 2.49
N CYS A 55 2.80 0.52 2.53
CA CYS A 55 2.19 -0.08 3.71
C CYS A 55 1.61 -1.46 3.41
N ALA A 56 0.89 -2.04 4.36
CA ALA A 56 0.00 -3.19 4.19
C ALA A 56 -1.07 -3.21 5.29
N ASP A 57 -2.23 -3.77 4.98
CA ASP A 57 -3.38 -3.91 5.89
C ASP A 57 -3.04 -4.65 7.20
N ALA A 58 -2.16 -5.63 7.12
CA ALA A 58 -1.75 -6.44 8.26
C ALA A 58 -0.66 -5.79 9.14
N TYR A 59 0.01 -4.73 8.69
CA TYR A 59 1.12 -4.14 9.46
C TYR A 59 0.61 -3.53 10.76
N SER A 60 1.12 -4.06 11.87
CA SER A 60 0.71 -3.67 13.23
C SER A 60 -0.83 -3.70 13.43
N GLY A 61 -1.55 -4.63 12.75
CA GLY A 61 -3.00 -4.73 12.82
C GLY A 61 -3.72 -3.47 12.30
N GLY A 62 -3.24 -2.89 11.22
CA GLY A 62 -3.79 -1.67 10.60
C GLY A 62 -3.30 -0.37 11.26
N ALA A 63 -2.52 -0.43 12.36
CA ALA A 63 -2.01 0.78 12.99
C ALA A 63 -1.00 1.52 12.10
N ALA A 64 -0.22 0.79 11.29
CA ALA A 64 0.72 1.38 10.35
C ALA A 64 0.00 2.21 9.26
N GLU A 65 -1.13 1.72 8.74
CA GLU A 65 -1.96 2.48 7.80
C GLU A 65 -2.53 3.75 8.43
N ARG A 66 -3.11 3.65 9.63
CA ARG A 66 -3.65 4.81 10.35
C ARG A 66 -2.58 5.86 10.64
N PHE A 67 -1.41 5.42 11.06
CA PHE A 67 -0.28 6.32 11.28
C PHE A 67 0.15 7.00 9.98
N LEU A 68 0.43 6.21 8.94
CA LEU A 68 0.92 6.74 7.68
C LEU A 68 -0.08 7.71 7.04
N GLY A 69 -1.38 7.37 7.04
CA GLY A 69 -2.45 8.27 6.58
C GLY A 69 -2.49 9.58 7.37
N ASN A 70 -2.37 9.51 8.70
CA ASN A 70 -2.32 10.69 9.55
C ASN A 70 -1.14 11.62 9.27
N VAL A 71 -0.01 11.08 8.86
CA VAL A 71 1.17 11.90 8.52
C VAL A 71 1.07 12.42 7.09
N LEU A 72 0.73 11.56 6.13
CA LEU A 72 0.74 11.91 4.72
C LEU A 72 -0.33 12.95 4.33
N LYS A 73 -1.43 13.11 5.10
CA LYS A 73 -2.41 14.18 4.86
C LYS A 73 -1.86 15.59 5.03
N GLU A 74 -0.69 15.76 5.64
CA GLU A 74 0.00 17.03 5.77
C GLU A 74 0.64 17.49 4.44
N TYR A 75 0.74 16.58 3.45
CA TYR A 75 1.37 16.82 2.15
C TYR A 75 0.35 16.83 1.02
N PRO A 76 0.65 17.51 -0.10
CA PRO A 76 -0.25 17.51 -1.26
C PRO A 76 -0.44 16.10 -1.83
N ARG A 77 -1.67 15.57 -1.81
CA ARG A 77 -2.00 14.21 -2.25
C ARG A 77 -1.46 13.89 -3.66
N LYS A 78 -1.48 14.88 -4.57
CA LYS A 78 -1.01 14.73 -5.96
C LYS A 78 0.50 14.50 -6.09
N GLU A 79 1.27 14.76 -5.04
CA GLU A 79 2.72 14.57 -5.00
C GLU A 79 3.11 13.22 -4.39
N LEU A 80 2.12 12.47 -3.90
CA LEU A 80 2.31 11.20 -3.23
C LEU A 80 1.91 10.03 -4.12
N VAL A 81 2.66 8.96 -4.05
CA VAL A 81 2.29 7.62 -4.53
C VAL A 81 2.19 6.72 -3.29
N ILE A 82 0.99 6.30 -2.96
CA ILE A 82 0.70 5.54 -1.74
C ILE A 82 0.28 4.13 -2.12
N ALA A 83 0.94 3.14 -1.52
CA ALA A 83 0.64 1.73 -1.71
C ALA A 83 0.23 1.05 -0.41
N SER A 84 -0.67 0.07 -0.53
CA SER A 84 -0.95 -0.92 0.51
C SER A 84 -1.11 -2.31 -0.11
N LYS A 85 -1.32 -3.34 0.72
CA LYS A 85 -1.32 -4.74 0.29
C LYS A 85 -2.41 -5.51 1.01
N VAL A 86 -2.91 -6.57 0.37
CA VAL A 86 -3.92 -7.49 0.88
C VAL A 86 -3.43 -8.93 0.81
N PHE A 87 -3.68 -9.71 1.83
CA PHE A 87 -3.55 -11.17 1.88
C PHE A 87 -3.63 -11.72 3.31
N TYR A 88 -2.88 -11.13 4.25
CA TYR A 88 -2.77 -11.66 5.60
C TYR A 88 -4.07 -11.50 6.39
N PRO A 89 -4.27 -12.29 7.46
CA PRO A 89 -5.50 -12.20 8.24
C PRO A 89 -5.68 -10.80 8.86
N THR A 90 -6.81 -10.17 8.58
CA THR A 90 -7.27 -8.92 9.21
C THR A 90 -8.50 -9.16 10.10
N GLY A 91 -9.04 -10.37 10.09
CA GLY A 91 -10.20 -10.78 10.88
C GLY A 91 -10.10 -12.24 11.34
N LYS A 92 -11.01 -12.65 12.23
CA LYS A 92 -11.05 -14.00 12.82
C LYS A 92 -11.79 -15.04 11.94
N GLY A 93 -12.57 -14.60 10.96
CA GLY A 93 -13.39 -15.46 10.13
C GLY A 93 -12.62 -16.09 8.96
N PRO A 94 -13.16 -17.13 8.33
CA PRO A 94 -12.50 -17.82 7.21
C PRO A 94 -12.31 -16.93 5.98
N ASN A 95 -13.12 -15.90 5.82
CA ASN A 95 -13.06 -14.95 4.71
C ASN A 95 -12.22 -13.69 5.01
N GLY A 96 -11.60 -13.61 6.19
CA GLY A 96 -10.79 -12.45 6.59
C GLY A 96 -9.33 -12.57 6.16
N ARG A 97 -9.01 -13.33 5.11
CA ARG A 97 -7.65 -13.53 4.56
C ARG A 97 -7.70 -13.99 3.10
N GLY A 98 -6.53 -13.97 2.46
CA GLY A 98 -6.34 -14.47 1.10
C GLY A 98 -6.66 -13.43 0.04
N LEU A 99 -6.92 -13.89 -1.20
CA LEU A 99 -7.16 -13.03 -2.34
C LEU A 99 -8.53 -13.24 -2.98
N SER A 100 -9.50 -13.77 -2.20
CA SER A 100 -10.88 -13.84 -2.67
C SER A 100 -11.42 -12.43 -2.96
N ARG A 101 -12.33 -12.34 -3.92
CA ARG A 101 -13.01 -11.08 -4.24
C ARG A 101 -13.60 -10.41 -2.99
N LYS A 102 -14.22 -11.20 -2.11
CA LYS A 102 -14.80 -10.69 -0.88
C LYS A 102 -13.74 -10.00 -0.01
N HIS A 103 -12.63 -10.69 0.26
CA HIS A 103 -11.59 -10.14 1.13
C HIS A 103 -10.89 -8.92 0.52
N ILE A 104 -10.63 -8.95 -0.77
CA ILE A 104 -10.03 -7.81 -1.49
C ILE A 104 -10.89 -6.55 -1.34
N PHE A 105 -12.22 -6.67 -1.52
CA PHE A 105 -13.13 -5.52 -1.44
C PHE A 105 -13.28 -4.99 0.00
N GLU A 106 -13.37 -5.88 0.98
CA GLU A 106 -13.47 -5.47 2.39
C GLU A 106 -12.15 -4.88 2.90
N SER A 107 -11.02 -5.45 2.46
CA SER A 107 -9.69 -4.96 2.85
C SER A 107 -9.41 -3.58 2.27
N ILE A 108 -9.70 -3.32 0.99
CA ILE A 108 -9.48 -1.98 0.42
C ILE A 108 -10.33 -0.92 1.11
N ASP A 109 -11.57 -1.21 1.46
CA ASP A 109 -12.45 -0.26 2.15
C ASP A 109 -11.89 0.09 3.53
N THR A 110 -11.43 -0.93 4.28
CA THR A 110 -10.76 -0.73 5.57
C THR A 110 -9.44 0.04 5.42
N THR A 111 -8.65 -0.26 4.41
CA THR A 111 -7.38 0.45 4.11
C THR A 111 -7.63 1.93 3.82
N LEU A 112 -8.60 2.25 2.97
CA LEU A 112 -8.94 3.64 2.64
C LEU A 112 -9.45 4.40 3.87
N GLU A 113 -10.27 3.77 4.72
CA GLU A 113 -10.71 4.32 5.99
C GLU A 113 -9.53 4.56 6.94
N ASN A 114 -8.67 3.57 7.15
CA ASN A 114 -7.48 3.68 8.01
C ASN A 114 -6.56 4.82 7.56
N MET A 115 -6.31 4.93 6.27
CA MET A 115 -5.42 5.93 5.69
C MET A 115 -6.09 7.29 5.46
N GLN A 116 -7.41 7.39 5.62
CA GLN A 116 -8.20 8.59 5.33
C GLN A 116 -8.01 9.08 3.89
N LEU A 117 -8.07 8.14 2.93
CA LEU A 117 -7.86 8.37 1.50
C LEU A 117 -9.11 8.02 0.70
N ASP A 118 -9.33 8.71 -0.42
CA ASP A 118 -10.37 8.37 -1.39
C ASP A 118 -9.92 7.24 -2.33
N TYR A 119 -8.62 7.10 -2.57
CA TYR A 119 -8.04 6.06 -3.42
C TYR A 119 -6.58 5.77 -3.04
N LEU A 120 -6.11 4.56 -3.39
CA LEU A 120 -4.68 4.22 -3.42
C LEU A 120 -4.11 4.36 -4.83
N ASP A 121 -2.85 4.76 -4.92
CA ASP A 121 -2.14 4.73 -6.20
C ASP A 121 -1.81 3.30 -6.61
N MET A 122 -1.38 2.46 -5.67
CA MET A 122 -1.01 1.06 -5.93
C MET A 122 -1.57 0.13 -4.87
N TYR A 123 -2.13 -1.01 -5.29
CA TYR A 123 -2.61 -2.05 -4.38
C TYR A 123 -2.01 -3.39 -4.76
N PHE A 124 -1.33 -4.04 -3.81
CA PHE A 124 -0.59 -5.26 -4.08
C PHE A 124 -1.26 -6.50 -3.50
N CYS A 125 -1.24 -7.59 -4.27
CA CYS A 125 -1.36 -8.93 -3.70
C CYS A 125 -0.09 -9.23 -2.91
N HIS A 126 -0.18 -9.24 -1.57
CA HIS A 126 0.99 -9.37 -0.70
C HIS A 126 1.69 -10.72 -0.86
N ARG A 127 0.91 -11.79 -1.08
CA ARG A 127 1.38 -13.16 -1.33
C ARG A 127 0.55 -13.80 -2.44
N PHE A 128 1.06 -14.88 -3.00
CA PHE A 128 0.27 -15.73 -3.87
C PHE A 128 -0.74 -16.56 -3.05
N ASP A 129 -2.01 -16.56 -3.46
CA ASP A 129 -3.04 -17.37 -2.84
C ASP A 129 -3.26 -18.65 -3.66
N THR A 130 -2.85 -19.78 -3.09
CA THR A 130 -3.01 -21.09 -3.73
C THR A 130 -4.45 -21.62 -3.68
N THR A 131 -5.33 -20.96 -2.94
CA THR A 131 -6.70 -21.41 -2.69
C THR A 131 -7.75 -20.61 -3.47
N THR A 132 -7.35 -19.47 -4.04
CA THR A 132 -8.24 -18.61 -4.85
C THR A 132 -7.84 -18.67 -6.32
N PRO A 133 -8.79 -18.91 -7.25
CA PRO A 133 -8.51 -18.81 -8.68
C PRO A 133 -7.96 -17.44 -9.05
N MET A 134 -6.90 -17.41 -9.83
CA MET A 134 -6.23 -16.16 -10.25
C MET A 134 -7.20 -15.20 -10.96
N GLU A 135 -8.09 -15.75 -11.78
CA GLU A 135 -9.09 -14.99 -12.52
C GLU A 135 -10.05 -14.22 -11.58
N GLU A 136 -10.41 -14.80 -10.43
CA GLU A 136 -11.22 -14.12 -9.43
C GLU A 136 -10.48 -12.91 -8.85
N THR A 137 -9.23 -13.12 -8.46
CA THR A 137 -8.36 -12.07 -7.93
C THR A 137 -8.17 -10.93 -8.93
N LEU A 138 -7.80 -11.25 -10.18
CA LEU A 138 -7.55 -10.25 -11.22
C LEU A 138 -8.82 -9.46 -11.58
N ARG A 139 -9.98 -10.11 -11.66
CA ARG A 139 -11.26 -9.42 -11.87
C ARG A 139 -11.61 -8.50 -10.71
N ALA A 140 -11.39 -8.95 -9.47
CA ALA A 140 -11.63 -8.11 -8.31
C ALA A 140 -10.78 -6.83 -8.35
N LEU A 141 -9.48 -6.95 -8.63
CA LEU A 141 -8.57 -5.80 -8.74
C LEU A 141 -8.94 -4.87 -9.90
N SER A 142 -9.30 -5.43 -11.06
CA SER A 142 -9.76 -4.64 -12.21
C SER A 142 -11.04 -3.86 -11.91
N ASP A 143 -11.97 -4.45 -11.17
CA ASP A 143 -13.19 -3.76 -10.74
C ASP A 143 -12.89 -2.61 -9.77
N LEU A 144 -11.90 -2.76 -8.87
CA LEU A 144 -11.45 -1.69 -7.99
C LEU A 144 -10.85 -0.52 -8.76
N VAL A 145 -10.12 -0.80 -9.86
CA VAL A 145 -9.64 0.26 -10.77
C VAL A 145 -10.83 0.96 -11.43
N THR A 146 -11.80 0.21 -11.92
CA THR A 146 -13.02 0.78 -12.54
C THR A 146 -13.83 1.64 -11.56
N GLN A 147 -13.84 1.26 -10.28
CA GLN A 147 -14.49 2.02 -9.20
C GLN A 147 -13.68 3.23 -8.74
N GLY A 148 -12.45 3.38 -9.19
CA GLY A 148 -11.56 4.47 -8.78
C GLY A 148 -10.99 4.33 -7.35
N LYS A 149 -11.14 3.16 -6.71
CA LYS A 149 -10.58 2.90 -5.38
C LYS A 149 -9.07 2.67 -5.41
N ILE A 150 -8.55 2.18 -6.53
CA ILE A 150 -7.13 2.02 -6.79
C ILE A 150 -6.82 2.47 -8.21
N LEU A 151 -5.59 2.96 -8.47
CA LEU A 151 -5.18 3.34 -9.82
C LEU A 151 -4.40 2.23 -10.52
N TYR A 152 -3.56 1.53 -9.79
CA TYR A 152 -2.75 0.41 -10.28
C TYR A 152 -2.78 -0.74 -9.30
N TYR A 153 -2.56 -1.94 -9.80
CA TYR A 153 -2.35 -3.10 -8.95
C TYR A 153 -1.11 -3.89 -9.39
N GLY A 154 -0.60 -4.68 -8.47
CA GLY A 154 0.59 -5.48 -8.68
C GLY A 154 0.64 -6.69 -7.76
N VAL A 155 1.74 -7.41 -7.89
CA VAL A 155 2.02 -8.59 -7.09
C VAL A 155 3.32 -8.38 -6.30
N SER A 156 3.39 -8.96 -5.11
CA SER A 156 4.57 -8.94 -4.27
C SER A 156 5.24 -10.33 -4.30
N GLU A 157 5.59 -10.89 -3.20
CA GLU A 157 6.37 -12.12 -3.06
C GLU A 157 5.64 -13.39 -3.55
N GLU A 158 6.42 -14.43 -3.90
CA GLU A 158 5.96 -15.78 -4.29
C GLU A 158 5.26 -15.89 -5.66
N TRP A 159 5.23 -14.83 -6.44
CA TRP A 159 4.71 -14.83 -7.79
C TRP A 159 5.85 -15.17 -8.77
N GLY A 160 6.01 -16.44 -9.08
CA GLY A 160 6.93 -16.86 -10.14
C GLY A 160 6.36 -16.58 -11.53
N SER A 161 7.23 -16.36 -12.53
CA SER A 161 6.83 -16.08 -13.93
C SER A 161 5.93 -17.16 -14.54
N ALA A 162 5.97 -18.40 -14.02
CA ALA A 162 5.10 -19.49 -14.46
C ALA A 162 3.66 -19.40 -13.88
N ARG A 163 3.40 -18.41 -12.98
CA ARG A 163 2.10 -18.21 -12.32
C ARG A 163 1.42 -16.91 -12.75
N ILE A 164 2.12 -16.09 -13.49
CA ILE A 164 1.65 -14.84 -14.07
C ILE A 164 1.47 -15.04 -15.58
#